data_572de776398654179f48f5fa4fe1b5a1
#
_entry.id   572de776398654179f48f5fa4fe1b5a1
#
_cell.length_a   1.000
_cell.length_b   1.000
_cell.length_c   1.000
_cell.angle_alpha   90.00
_cell.angle_beta   90.00
_cell.angle_gamma   90.00
#
_symmetry.space_group_name_H-M   'P 1'
#
loop_
_entity.id
_entity.type
_entity.pdbx_description
1 polymer ?
#
loop_
_entity_poly.entity_id
_entity_poly.type
_entity_poly.pdbx_seq_one_letter_code
_entity_poly.pdbx_strand_id
1 'polypeptide(L)' 'MKEHIDYTNTTIRFINKMTDEIYEALMDKEYEDLQDSIYILIEKLNQLRDETLPRIRTRITPARKS' A
#
# COMPACT_ATOMS: atom_id res chain seq x y z
N MET A 1 19.26 -8.60 5.26
CA MET A 1 19.30 -8.18 4.06
C MET A 1 18.43 -8.84 3.12
N LYS A 2 18.58 -10.11 2.90
CA LYS A 2 17.71 -10.78 2.08
C LYS A 2 16.28 -10.64 2.46
N GLU A 3 15.98 -10.68 3.71
CA GLU A 3 14.63 -10.58 4.17
C GLU A 3 14.04 -9.24 3.84
N HIS A 4 14.84 -8.22 3.94
CA HIS A 4 14.39 -6.89 3.61
C HIS A 4 14.01 -6.80 2.14
N ILE A 5 14.84 -7.34 1.30
CA ILE A 5 14.58 -7.30 -0.12
C ILE A 5 13.34 -8.07 -0.47
N ASP A 6 13.15 -9.24 0.15
CA ASP A 6 11.99 -10.05 -0.12
C ASP A 6 10.71 -9.33 0.31
N TYR A 7 10.77 -8.70 1.47
CA TYR A 7 9.60 -7.99 1.96
C TYR A 7 9.23 -6.84 1.03
N THR A 8 10.23 -6.10 0.59
CA THR A 8 9.98 -4.98 -0.30
C THR A 8 9.38 -5.44 -1.61
N ASN A 9 9.95 -6.48 -2.19
CA ASN A 9 9.45 -6.99 -3.46
C ASN A 9 8.03 -7.52 -3.32
N THR A 10 7.77 -8.24 -2.25
CA THR A 10 6.44 -8.79 -2.03
C THR A 10 5.42 -7.67 -1.86
N THR A 11 5.79 -6.63 -1.14
CA THR A 11 4.90 -5.52 -0.91
C THR A 11 4.59 -4.80 -2.22
N ILE A 12 5.61 -4.58 -3.03
CA ILE A 12 5.42 -3.90 -4.30
C ILE A 12 4.51 -4.71 -5.21
N ARG A 13 4.72 -6.02 -5.24
CA ARG A 13 3.88 -6.87 -6.07
C ARG A 13 2.44 -6.85 -5.61
N PHE A 14 2.25 -6.85 -4.30
CA PHE A 14 0.90 -6.82 -3.77
C PHE A 14 0.20 -5.52 -4.16
N ILE A 15 0.88 -4.41 -4.02
CA ILE A 15 0.29 -3.12 -4.36
C ILE A 15 -0.03 -3.07 -5.84
N ASN A 16 0.87 -3.55 -6.67
CA ASN A 16 0.63 -3.55 -8.11
C ASN A 16 -0.55 -4.43 -8.47
N LYS A 17 -0.66 -5.58 -7.82
CA LYS A 17 -1.75 -6.47 -8.10
C LYS A 17 -3.08 -5.85 -7.72
N MET A 18 -3.13 -5.21 -6.56
CA MET A 18 -4.38 -4.59 -6.12
C MET A 18 -4.74 -3.41 -7.00
N THR A 19 -3.74 -2.67 -7.46
CA THR A 19 -4.00 -1.56 -8.35
C THR A 19 -4.59 -2.04 -9.66
N ASP A 20 -4.07 -3.15 -10.18
CA ASP A 20 -4.59 -3.74 -11.40
C ASP A 20 -6.03 -4.18 -11.21
N GLU A 21 -6.33 -4.78 -10.06
CA GLU A 21 -7.67 -5.25 -9.80
C GLU A 21 -8.65 -4.09 -9.69
N ILE A 22 -8.20 -3.00 -9.08
CA ILE A 22 -9.03 -1.82 -8.97
C ILE A 22 -9.30 -1.25 -10.36
N TYR A 23 -8.28 -1.21 -11.19
CA TYR A 23 -8.43 -0.70 -12.53
C TYR A 23 -9.45 -1.53 -13.31
N GLU A 24 -9.33 -2.85 -13.23
CA GLU A 24 -10.23 -3.71 -13.96
C GLU A 24 -11.65 -3.62 -13.45
N ALA A 25 -11.81 -3.53 -12.14
CA ALA A 25 -13.14 -3.41 -11.57
C ALA A 25 -13.79 -2.11 -12.00
N LEU A 26 -13.01 -1.05 -12.11
CA LEU A 26 -13.53 0.21 -12.56
C LEU A 26 -13.95 0.14 -14.02
N MET A 27 -13.12 -0.48 -14.85
CA MET A 27 -13.44 -0.60 -16.26
C MET A 27 -14.68 -1.44 -16.48
N ASP A 28 -14.85 -2.48 -15.69
CA ASP A 28 -15.99 -3.37 -15.84
C ASP A 28 -17.20 -2.93 -15.04
N LYS A 29 -17.05 -1.85 -14.29
CA LYS A 29 -18.11 -1.31 -13.46
C LYS A 29 -18.60 -2.31 -12.42
N GLU A 30 -17.69 -3.13 -11.92
CA GLU A 30 -18.00 -4.07 -10.87
C GLU A 30 -17.71 -3.40 -9.55
N TYR A 31 -18.61 -2.57 -9.12
CA TYR A 31 -18.35 -1.69 -8.00
C TYR A 31 -18.25 -2.40 -6.65
N GLU A 32 -18.89 -3.56 -6.52
CA GLU A 32 -18.74 -4.30 -5.28
C GLU A 32 -17.33 -4.86 -5.16
N ASP A 33 -16.82 -5.40 -6.26
CA ASP A 33 -15.45 -5.90 -6.26
C ASP A 33 -14.48 -4.76 -6.06
N LEU A 34 -14.82 -3.62 -6.63
CA LEU A 34 -13.97 -2.44 -6.47
C LEU A 34 -13.86 -2.05 -5.01
N GLN A 35 -14.97 -2.07 -4.29
CA GLN A 35 -14.95 -1.71 -2.88
C GLN A 35 -14.10 -2.67 -2.08
N ASP A 36 -14.21 -3.96 -2.37
CA ASP A 36 -13.42 -4.96 -1.69
C ASP A 36 -11.93 -4.74 -1.93
N SER A 37 -11.57 -4.49 -3.17
CA SER A 37 -10.16 -4.27 -3.50
C SER A 37 -9.62 -3.03 -2.83
N ILE A 38 -10.42 -1.98 -2.79
CA ILE A 38 -10.00 -0.75 -2.14
C ILE A 38 -9.78 -0.98 -0.65
N TYR A 39 -10.69 -1.71 -0.03
CA TYR A 39 -10.56 -2.02 1.39
C TYR A 39 -9.28 -2.77 1.68
N ILE A 40 -8.99 -3.80 0.90
CA ILE A 40 -7.81 -4.59 1.10
C ILE A 40 -6.55 -3.74 0.91
N LEU A 41 -6.56 -2.89 -0.08
CA LEU A 41 -5.41 -2.04 -0.34
C LEU A 41 -5.22 -1.03 0.79
N ILE A 42 -6.31 -0.47 1.30
CA ILE A 42 -6.22 0.49 2.38
C ILE A 42 -5.59 -0.16 3.61
N GLU A 43 -6.02 -1.38 3.92
CA GLU A 43 -5.46 -2.08 5.06
C GLU A 43 -3.96 -2.32 4.89
N LYS A 44 -3.58 -2.71 3.69
CA LYS A 44 -2.16 -2.96 3.43
C LYS A 44 -1.35 -1.67 3.52
N LEU A 45 -1.90 -0.60 2.99
CA LEU A 45 -1.20 0.68 3.04
C LEU A 45 -1.08 1.21 4.47
N ASN A 46 -2.11 0.99 5.28
CA ASN A 46 -2.05 1.40 6.68
C ASN A 46 -0.99 0.59 7.41
N GLN A 47 -0.93 -0.70 7.14
CA GLN A 47 0.06 -1.53 7.77
C GLN A 47 1.46 -1.09 7.35
N LEU A 48 1.64 -0.80 6.08
CA LEU A 48 2.93 -0.36 5.57
C LEU A 48 3.32 0.96 6.22
N ARG A 49 2.38 1.86 6.36
CA ARG A 49 2.65 3.13 6.99
C ARG A 49 3.11 2.93 8.43
N ASP A 50 2.40 2.07 9.17
CA ASP A 50 2.76 1.83 10.55
C ASP A 50 4.14 1.23 10.68
N GLU A 51 4.50 0.37 9.74
CA GLU A 51 5.80 -0.28 9.81
C GLU A 51 6.94 0.63 9.42
N THR A 52 6.66 1.64 8.62
CA THR A 52 7.71 2.54 8.17
C THR A 52 7.80 3.82 8.98
N LEU A 53 6.77 4.13 9.75
CA LEU A 53 6.78 5.33 10.56
C LEU A 53 7.98 5.43 11.49
N PRO A 54 8.36 4.36 12.19
CA PRO A 54 9.50 4.47 13.10
C PRO A 54 10.78 4.88 12.40
N ARG A 55 10.90 4.51 11.13
CA ARG A 55 12.11 4.87 10.41
C ARG A 55 12.15 6.35 10.09
N ILE A 56 11.00 6.93 9.88
CA ILE A 56 10.94 8.33 9.57
C ILE A 56 11.19 9.14 10.79
N ARG A 57 10.73 8.62 11.95
CA ARG A 57 10.87 9.36 13.15
C ARG A 57 12.23 9.85 13.43
N THR A 58 13.21 9.15 13.03
CA THR A 58 14.54 9.55 13.35
C THR A 58 14.96 10.78 12.59
N ARG A 59 14.28 11.12 11.58
CA ARG A 59 14.71 12.25 10.89
C ARG A 59 13.60 13.16 10.63
N ILE A 60 12.71 13.24 11.27
CA ILE A 60 11.68 14.02 11.20
C ILE A 60 11.74 15.27 11.02
N THR A 61 11.19 15.80 10.43
CA THR A 61 11.19 16.98 10.32
C THR A 61 9.93 17.34 10.21
N PRO A 62 9.60 17.96 10.65
CA PRO A 62 8.37 18.32 10.78
C PRO A 62 7.83 19.00 9.82
N ALA A 63 7.71 19.10 9.51
CA ALA A 63 7.17 19.66 8.84
C ALA A 63 6.82 19.86 7.93
N ARG A 64 6.69 19.55 7.81
CA ARG A 64 6.30 19.65 7.03
C ARG A 64 5.43 20.04 6.76
N LYS A 65 5.25 20.23 6.81
CA LYS A 65 4.58 20.57 6.60
C LYS A 65 3.99 20.88 6.37
N SER A 66 3.99 20.79 6.39
CA SER A 66 3.43 21.13 6.28
C SER A 66 3.05 21.28 6.13
#